data_364c56b423f6f391ae01001359da1b7e
#
_entry.id   364c56b423f6f391ae01001359da1b7e
#
_cell.length_a   1.000
_cell.length_b   1.000
_cell.length_c   1.000
_cell.angle_alpha   90.00
_cell.angle_beta   90.00
_cell.angle_gamma   90.00
#
_symmetry.space_group_name_H-M   'P 1'
#
loop_
_entity.id
_entity.type
_entity.pdbx_description
1 polymer ?
#
loop_
_entity_poly.entity_id
_entity_poly.type
_entity_poly.pdbx_seq_one_letter_code
_entity_poly.pdbx_strand_id
1 'polypeptide(L)'
;GARYRLDFEPAEVKTDRYLSCTLPENLTPHLSQWLNHWRPRLMAASDHDAFWVGIRGAPMRPRGVYGCVISTTEAAFGVSINPHLFRDIAVSWIIDMDPAHAGITAPMLGHTNPRTTEEHYIQANQALAVRRYGQSVSALRDRLTDAYGDPYKNRNPS
;
A
#
# COMPACT_ATOMS: atom_id res chain seq x y z
N GLY A 1 13.19 -21.07 0.85
CA GLY A 1 13.92 -20.25 -0.10
C GLY A 1 14.65 -19.11 0.61
N ALA A 2 15.71 -18.57 0.01
CA ALA A 2 16.41 -17.39 0.53
C ALA A 2 15.45 -16.18 0.45
N ARG A 3 15.42 -15.38 1.51
CA ARG A 3 14.64 -14.14 1.57
C ARG A 3 15.58 -12.98 1.79
N TYR A 4 15.31 -11.89 1.12
CA TYR A 4 16.03 -10.63 1.37
C TYR A 4 15.47 -9.97 2.63
N ARG A 5 16.37 -9.37 3.38
CA ARG A 5 16.06 -8.56 4.55
C ARG A 5 16.61 -7.16 4.35
N LEU A 6 15.83 -6.17 4.71
CA LEU A 6 16.25 -4.78 4.76
C LEU A 6 16.52 -4.41 6.22
N ASP A 7 17.69 -3.91 6.47
CA ASP A 7 18.12 -3.41 7.78
C ASP A 7 18.51 -1.94 7.61
N PHE A 8 17.98 -1.09 8.45
CA PHE A 8 18.27 0.35 8.46
C PHE A 8 18.73 0.74 9.87
N GLU A 9 19.89 1.37 9.92
CA GLU A 9 20.39 1.93 11.14
C GLU A 9 19.58 3.17 11.57
N PRO A 10 19.57 3.54 12.88
CA PRO A 10 18.84 4.71 13.35
C PRO A 10 19.12 5.98 12.56
N ALA A 11 20.37 6.24 12.20
CA ALA A 11 20.78 7.41 11.43
C ALA A 11 20.23 7.45 9.98
N GLU A 12 19.77 6.33 9.46
CA GLU A 12 19.22 6.21 8.10
C GLU A 12 17.69 6.43 8.03
N VAL A 13 17.03 6.44 9.20
CA VAL A 13 15.58 6.56 9.28
C VAL A 13 15.14 7.80 10.04
N LYS A 14 14.09 8.43 9.57
CA LYS A 14 13.56 9.66 10.15
C LYS A 14 13.11 9.52 11.61
N THR A 15 12.81 8.32 12.06
CA THR A 15 12.33 8.01 13.42
C THR A 15 13.47 7.75 14.39
N ASP A 16 14.72 7.79 13.94
CA ASP A 16 15.93 7.52 14.74
C ASP A 16 15.87 6.18 15.49
N ARG A 17 15.28 5.16 14.84
CA ARG A 17 15.11 3.81 15.37
C ARG A 17 15.56 2.79 14.35
N TYR A 18 16.24 1.74 14.83
CA TYR A 18 16.57 0.58 13.99
C TYR A 18 15.30 -0.01 13.37
N LEU A 19 15.33 -0.22 12.07
CA LEU A 19 14.25 -0.84 11.32
C LEU A 19 14.79 -2.06 10.57
N SER A 20 14.17 -3.20 10.80
CA SER A 20 14.46 -4.43 10.05
C SER A 20 13.17 -5.03 9.52
N CYS A 21 13.16 -5.38 8.25
CA CYS A 21 12.03 -6.10 7.66
C CYS A 21 12.49 -7.16 6.66
N THR A 22 11.89 -8.33 6.72
CA THR A 22 12.06 -9.38 5.72
C THR A 22 11.10 -9.12 4.56
N LEU A 23 11.64 -9.09 3.34
CA LEU A 23 10.82 -8.86 2.17
C LEU A 23 9.98 -10.11 1.81
N PRO A 24 8.79 -9.91 1.24
CA PRO A 24 7.96 -11.00 0.75
C PRO A 24 8.71 -11.89 -0.25
N GLU A 25 8.49 -13.19 -0.18
CA GLU A 25 9.21 -14.19 -0.99
C GLU A 25 9.03 -13.99 -2.49
N ASN A 26 7.87 -13.53 -2.92
CA ASN A 26 7.56 -13.23 -4.32
C ASN A 26 8.41 -12.09 -4.92
N LEU A 27 9.06 -11.25 -4.09
CA LEU A 27 10.00 -10.23 -4.54
C LEU A 27 11.42 -10.79 -4.77
N THR A 28 11.73 -11.96 -4.23
CA THR A 28 13.08 -12.55 -4.32
C THR A 28 13.60 -12.70 -5.76
N PRO A 29 12.84 -13.20 -6.74
CA PRO A 29 13.30 -13.30 -8.12
C PRO A 29 13.65 -11.94 -8.73
N HIS A 30 12.82 -10.93 -8.47
CA HIS A 30 13.01 -9.57 -9.00
C HIS A 30 14.24 -8.89 -8.39
N LEU A 31 14.43 -9.04 -7.07
CA LEU A 31 15.60 -8.51 -6.37
C LEU A 31 16.89 -9.22 -6.80
N SER A 32 16.84 -10.54 -6.95
CA SER A 32 17.99 -11.31 -7.45
C SER A 32 18.37 -10.89 -8.88
N GLN A 33 17.40 -10.70 -9.75
CA GLN A 33 17.62 -10.22 -11.11
C GLN A 33 18.19 -8.79 -11.11
N TRP A 34 17.66 -7.92 -10.25
CA TRP A 34 18.20 -6.57 -10.11
C TRP A 34 19.65 -6.59 -9.64
N LEU A 35 19.94 -7.24 -8.53
CA LEU A 35 21.26 -7.22 -7.89
C LEU A 35 22.33 -7.92 -8.71
N ASN A 36 22.00 -9.06 -9.34
CA ASN A 36 22.98 -9.91 -10.04
C ASN A 36 23.09 -9.62 -11.53
N HIS A 37 22.13 -8.94 -12.12
CA HIS A 37 22.10 -8.75 -13.57
C HIS A 37 22.03 -7.27 -13.98
N TRP A 38 21.00 -6.54 -13.55
CA TRP A 38 20.78 -5.17 -14.01
C TRP A 38 21.68 -4.16 -13.32
N ARG A 39 21.77 -4.20 -12.00
CA ARG A 39 22.60 -3.26 -11.23
C ARG A 39 24.07 -3.27 -11.68
N PRO A 40 24.77 -4.42 -11.79
CA PRO A 40 26.17 -4.43 -12.25
C PRO A 40 26.34 -3.85 -13.66
N ARG A 41 25.40 -4.10 -14.56
CA ARG A 41 25.45 -3.54 -15.92
C ARG A 41 25.25 -2.02 -15.96
N LEU A 42 24.37 -1.49 -15.12
CA LEU A 42 24.16 -0.04 -15.01
C LEU A 42 25.35 0.64 -14.34
N MET A 43 25.97 0.01 -13.35
CA MET A 43 27.13 0.56 -12.67
C MET A 43 28.35 0.69 -13.59
N ALA A 44 28.52 -0.24 -14.52
CA ALA A 44 29.67 -0.29 -15.45
C ALA A 44 31.02 -0.14 -14.69
N ALA A 45 31.67 1.03 -14.81
CA ALA A 45 32.94 1.33 -14.14
C ALA A 45 32.75 2.16 -12.84
N SER A 46 31.51 2.41 -12.41
CA SER A 46 31.24 3.14 -11.19
C SER A 46 31.40 2.24 -9.97
N ASP A 47 32.03 2.76 -8.91
CA ASP A 47 32.24 2.05 -7.66
C ASP A 47 31.45 2.74 -6.53
N HIS A 48 30.32 2.17 -6.17
CA HIS A 48 29.47 2.60 -5.04
C HIS A 48 28.54 1.46 -4.61
N ASP A 49 28.05 1.53 -3.39
CA ASP A 49 27.18 0.54 -2.77
C ASP A 49 25.66 0.85 -2.89
N ALA A 50 25.29 2.00 -3.47
CA ALA A 50 23.90 2.41 -3.59
C ALA A 50 23.04 1.31 -4.22
N PHE A 51 21.91 1.01 -3.62
CA PHE A 51 20.97 0.01 -4.11
C PHE A 51 20.39 0.41 -5.47
N TRP A 52 19.91 1.65 -5.60
CA TRP A 52 19.33 2.17 -6.84
C TRP A 52 20.38 2.89 -7.67
N VAL A 53 20.53 2.46 -8.91
CA VAL A 53 21.51 2.99 -9.87
C VAL A 53 20.78 3.61 -11.05
N GLY A 54 21.15 4.83 -11.40
CA GLY A 54 20.64 5.51 -12.59
C GLY A 54 21.28 4.99 -13.88
N ILE A 55 20.70 5.34 -15.03
CA ILE A 55 21.15 4.88 -16.35
C ILE A 55 22.59 5.29 -16.71
N ARG A 56 23.17 6.26 -15.99
CA ARG A 56 24.56 6.72 -16.18
C ARG A 56 25.52 6.10 -15.15
N GLY A 57 25.10 5.09 -14.43
CA GLY A 57 25.91 4.41 -13.42
C GLY A 57 26.04 5.12 -12.08
N ALA A 58 25.47 6.31 -11.93
CA ALA A 58 25.54 7.06 -10.67
C ALA A 58 24.44 6.59 -9.66
N PRO A 59 24.68 6.75 -8.34
CA PRO A 59 23.66 6.55 -7.33
C PRO A 59 22.40 7.36 -7.64
N MET A 60 21.24 6.72 -7.54
CA MET A 60 19.97 7.38 -7.75
C MET A 60 19.61 8.21 -6.52
N ARG A 61 19.38 9.49 -6.70
CA ARG A 61 18.94 10.37 -5.61
C ARG A 61 17.46 10.13 -5.28
N PRO A 62 16.98 10.47 -4.07
CA PRO A 62 15.59 10.27 -3.67
C PRO A 62 14.57 10.82 -4.68
N ARG A 63 14.83 12.00 -5.25
CA ARG A 63 13.99 12.58 -6.30
C ARG A 63 13.93 11.75 -7.58
N GLY A 64 15.02 11.06 -7.92
CA GLY A 64 15.06 10.14 -9.07
C GLY A 64 14.21 8.90 -8.84
N VAL A 65 14.33 8.29 -7.65
CA VAL A 65 13.48 7.16 -7.24
C VAL A 65 12.00 7.56 -7.24
N TYR A 66 11.69 8.72 -6.68
CA TYR A 66 10.33 9.27 -6.67
C TYR A 66 9.77 9.42 -8.09
N GLY A 67 10.56 10.01 -9.01
CA GLY A 67 10.16 10.17 -10.41
C GLY A 67 9.93 8.84 -11.12
N CYS A 68 10.76 7.82 -10.86
CA CYS A 68 10.58 6.47 -11.40
C CYS A 68 9.28 5.84 -10.94
N VAL A 69 8.92 5.97 -9.65
CA VAL A 69 7.66 5.43 -9.12
C VAL A 69 6.47 6.08 -9.84
N ILE A 70 6.47 7.42 -9.95
CA ILE A 70 5.40 8.15 -10.64
C ILE A 70 5.27 7.72 -12.10
N SER A 71 6.36 7.75 -12.86
CA SER A 71 6.30 7.41 -14.30
C SER A 71 5.90 5.96 -14.54
N THR A 72 6.36 5.04 -13.68
CA THR A 72 6.00 3.62 -13.78
C THR A 72 4.52 3.39 -13.50
N THR A 73 3.98 4.03 -12.46
CA THR A 73 2.56 3.90 -12.10
C THR A 73 1.66 4.56 -13.13
N GLU A 74 2.05 5.71 -13.65
CA GLU A 74 1.33 6.39 -14.73
C GLU A 74 1.28 5.53 -15.99
N ALA A 75 2.41 4.92 -16.38
CA ALA A 75 2.47 4.02 -17.54
C ALA A 75 1.63 2.75 -17.34
N ALA A 76 1.59 2.20 -16.12
CA ALA A 76 0.89 0.95 -15.82
C ALA A 76 -0.62 1.13 -15.59
N PHE A 77 -1.02 2.24 -14.97
CA PHE A 77 -2.38 2.45 -14.49
C PHE A 77 -3.08 3.68 -15.09
N GLY A 78 -2.38 4.48 -15.89
CA GLY A 78 -2.88 5.76 -16.38
C GLY A 78 -3.01 6.86 -15.32
N VAL A 79 -2.50 6.61 -14.11
CA VAL A 79 -2.56 7.52 -12.96
C VAL A 79 -1.21 7.58 -12.26
N SER A 80 -0.73 8.78 -11.98
CA SER A 80 0.50 9.00 -11.20
C SER A 80 0.26 8.70 -9.73
N ILE A 81 0.92 7.67 -9.21
CA ILE A 81 0.86 7.30 -7.78
C ILE A 81 2.21 7.61 -7.14
N ASN A 82 2.22 8.54 -6.20
CA ASN A 82 3.45 8.88 -5.47
C ASN A 82 3.71 7.90 -4.30
N PRO A 83 4.96 7.80 -3.79
CA PRO A 83 5.30 6.89 -2.71
C PRO A 83 4.50 7.09 -1.41
N HIS A 84 4.00 8.30 -1.11
CA HIS A 84 3.15 8.54 0.06
C HIS A 84 1.77 7.92 -0.12
N LEU A 85 1.21 8.01 -1.33
CA LEU A 85 -0.09 7.43 -1.63
C LEU A 85 -0.10 5.89 -1.50
N PHE A 86 1.03 5.22 -1.76
CA PHE A 86 1.15 3.78 -1.47
C PHE A 86 0.93 3.46 0.00
N ARG A 87 1.38 4.32 0.91
CA ARG A 87 1.12 4.17 2.35
C ARG A 87 -0.37 4.26 2.64
N ASP A 88 -1.02 5.28 2.11
CA ASP A 88 -2.44 5.53 2.35
C ASP A 88 -3.28 4.39 1.77
N ILE A 89 -2.92 3.88 0.59
CA ILE A 89 -3.54 2.71 -0.03
C ILE A 89 -3.37 1.47 0.86
N ALA A 90 -2.15 1.22 1.36
CA ALA A 90 -1.88 0.07 2.22
C ALA A 90 -2.69 0.13 3.53
N VAL A 91 -2.78 1.32 4.16
CA VAL A 91 -3.60 1.53 5.36
C VAL A 91 -5.06 1.29 5.06
N SER A 92 -5.60 1.93 4.02
CA SER A 92 -6.99 1.78 3.62
C SER A 92 -7.32 0.32 3.34
N TRP A 93 -6.43 -0.39 2.64
CA TRP A 93 -6.61 -1.80 2.35
C TRP A 93 -6.62 -2.68 3.61
N ILE A 94 -5.68 -2.48 4.55
CA ILE A 94 -5.62 -3.23 5.80
C ILE A 94 -6.91 -3.00 6.60
N ILE A 95 -7.36 -1.77 6.69
CA ILE A 95 -8.57 -1.40 7.43
C ILE A 95 -9.82 -2.02 6.78
N ASP A 96 -9.90 -2.03 5.46
CA ASP A 96 -11.03 -2.61 4.73
C ASP A 96 -11.08 -4.13 4.81
N MET A 97 -9.93 -4.79 4.70
CA MET A 97 -9.83 -6.25 4.60
C MET A 97 -9.63 -6.93 5.94
N ASP A 98 -8.96 -6.28 6.89
CA ASP A 98 -8.64 -6.83 8.20
C ASP A 98 -8.73 -5.76 9.31
N PRO A 99 -9.94 -5.29 9.63
CA PRO A 99 -10.15 -4.24 10.64
C PRO A 99 -9.63 -4.62 12.03
N ALA A 100 -9.55 -5.93 12.33
CA ALA A 100 -9.05 -6.41 13.61
C ALA A 100 -7.56 -6.08 13.81
N HIS A 101 -6.80 -5.98 12.72
CA HIS A 101 -5.38 -5.66 12.75
C HIS A 101 -5.07 -4.20 12.32
N ALA A 102 -6.07 -3.34 12.25
CA ALA A 102 -5.87 -1.92 11.92
C ALA A 102 -4.85 -1.23 12.84
N GLY A 103 -4.71 -1.68 14.09
CA GLY A 103 -3.72 -1.16 15.05
C GLY A 103 -2.25 -1.34 14.64
N ILE A 104 -1.94 -2.27 13.72
CA ILE A 104 -0.56 -2.47 13.23
C ILE A 104 -0.14 -1.41 12.19
N THR A 105 -1.09 -0.66 11.65
CA THR A 105 -0.81 0.33 10.60
C THR A 105 0.06 1.48 11.10
N ALA A 106 -0.11 1.92 12.34
CA ALA A 106 0.67 3.00 12.94
C ALA A 106 2.17 2.68 13.00
N PRO A 107 2.60 1.53 13.56
CA PRO A 107 4.01 1.13 13.55
C PRO A 107 4.56 0.90 12.15
N MET A 108 3.79 0.26 11.24
CA MET A 108 4.19 0.03 9.85
C MET A 108 4.48 1.33 9.09
N LEU A 109 3.73 2.38 9.37
CA LEU A 109 3.88 3.65 8.69
C LEU A 109 4.96 4.54 9.31
N GLY A 110 5.50 4.15 10.47
CA GLY A 110 6.45 4.98 11.21
C GLY A 110 5.82 6.34 11.58
N HIS A 111 4.51 6.37 11.80
CA HIS A 111 3.85 7.59 12.26
C HIS A 111 4.25 7.86 13.70
N THR A 112 4.93 8.97 13.91
CA THR A 112 5.26 9.46 15.25
C THR A 112 4.10 10.20 15.91
N ASN A 113 3.06 10.55 15.13
CA ASN A 113 1.86 11.20 15.62
C ASN A 113 0.68 10.19 15.65
N PRO A 114 0.24 9.76 16.85
CA PRO A 114 -0.91 8.86 16.99
C PRO A 114 -2.21 9.42 16.41
N ARG A 115 -2.35 10.74 16.41
CA ARG A 115 -3.57 11.44 15.96
C ARG A 115 -3.88 11.20 14.48
N THR A 116 -2.87 11.20 13.62
CA THR A 116 -3.08 10.94 12.18
C THR A 116 -3.57 9.51 11.94
N THR A 117 -3.04 8.56 12.70
CA THR A 117 -3.48 7.15 12.63
C THR A 117 -4.89 6.98 13.19
N GLU A 118 -5.22 7.70 14.26
CA GLU A 118 -6.54 7.68 14.89
C GLU A 118 -7.61 8.27 13.98
N GLU A 119 -7.33 9.37 13.28
CA GLU A 119 -8.23 9.98 12.29
C GLU A 119 -8.52 9.02 11.13
N HIS A 120 -7.51 8.36 10.56
CA HIS A 120 -7.69 7.33 9.54
C HIS A 120 -8.47 6.12 10.07
N TYR A 121 -8.19 5.69 11.31
CA TYR A 121 -8.91 4.60 11.97
C TYR A 121 -10.38 4.91 12.20
N ILE A 122 -10.70 6.14 12.64
CA ILE A 122 -12.09 6.60 12.84
C ILE A 122 -12.84 6.64 11.51
N GLN A 123 -12.24 7.23 10.46
CA GLN A 123 -12.86 7.31 9.14
C GLN A 123 -13.14 5.92 8.56
N ALA A 124 -12.20 5.00 8.71
CA ALA A 124 -12.34 3.65 8.21
C ALA A 124 -13.38 2.84 8.99
N ASN A 125 -13.43 2.99 10.32
CA ASN A 125 -14.48 2.37 11.12
C ASN A 125 -15.87 2.91 10.76
N GLN A 126 -15.98 4.20 10.45
CA GLN A 126 -17.24 4.78 9.96
C GLN A 126 -17.63 4.20 8.60
N ALA A 127 -16.71 4.12 7.65
CA ALA A 127 -16.96 3.51 6.33
C ALA A 127 -17.37 2.04 6.44
N LEU A 128 -16.70 1.29 7.30
CA LEU A 128 -17.03 -0.11 7.58
C LEU A 128 -18.41 -0.25 8.23
N ALA A 129 -18.76 0.62 9.19
CA ALA A 129 -20.07 0.63 9.82
C ALA A 129 -21.19 0.93 8.82
N VAL A 130 -20.98 1.91 7.93
CA VAL A 130 -21.92 2.22 6.84
C VAL A 130 -22.08 1.06 5.88
N ARG A 131 -20.98 0.42 5.49
CA ARG A 131 -21.00 -0.75 4.58
C ARG A 131 -21.76 -1.93 5.22
N ARG A 132 -21.48 -2.26 6.48
CA ARG A 132 -22.17 -3.33 7.23
C ARG A 132 -23.66 -3.04 7.39
N TYR A 133 -24.01 -1.79 7.71
CA TYR A 133 -25.39 -1.36 7.77
C TYR A 133 -26.09 -1.55 6.42
N GLY A 134 -25.49 -1.08 5.32
CA GLY A 134 -26.02 -1.26 3.98
C GLY A 134 -26.24 -2.73 3.61
N GLN A 135 -25.29 -3.61 3.93
CA GLN A 135 -25.43 -5.07 3.73
C GLN A 135 -26.59 -5.65 4.55
N SER A 136 -26.72 -5.25 5.82
CA SER A 136 -27.81 -5.70 6.69
C SER A 136 -29.17 -5.25 6.19
N VAL A 137 -29.28 -4.00 5.72
CA VAL A 137 -30.51 -3.46 5.14
C VAL A 137 -30.85 -4.18 3.83
N SER A 138 -29.89 -4.43 2.95
CA SER A 138 -30.12 -5.20 1.71
C SER A 138 -30.58 -6.62 2.01
N ALA A 139 -29.92 -7.32 2.92
CA ALA A 139 -30.31 -8.69 3.31
C ALA A 139 -31.72 -8.73 3.95
N LEU A 140 -32.09 -7.73 4.74
CA LEU A 140 -33.43 -7.61 5.28
C LEU A 140 -34.46 -7.35 4.18
N ARG A 141 -34.17 -6.44 3.25
CA ARG A 141 -35.05 -6.15 2.12
C ARG A 141 -35.28 -7.40 1.27
N ASP A 142 -34.21 -8.15 0.95
CA ASP A 142 -34.32 -9.35 0.12
C ASP A 142 -35.19 -10.42 0.81
N ARG A 143 -35.02 -10.63 2.14
CA ARG A 143 -35.87 -11.53 2.94
C ARG A 143 -37.35 -11.09 2.93
N LEU A 144 -37.63 -9.78 3.04
CA LEU A 144 -38.98 -9.26 3.01
C LEU A 144 -39.60 -9.40 1.62
N THR A 145 -38.82 -9.17 0.56
CA THR A 145 -39.26 -9.37 -0.82
C THR A 145 -39.57 -10.83 -1.10
N ASP A 146 -38.74 -11.76 -0.62
CA ASP A 146 -38.98 -13.20 -0.75
C ASP A 146 -40.23 -13.67 0.03
N ALA A 147 -40.47 -13.09 1.21
CA ALA A 147 -41.58 -13.46 2.07
C ALA A 147 -42.94 -12.84 1.66
N TYR A 148 -42.93 -11.60 1.17
CA TYR A 148 -44.12 -10.79 0.96
C TYR A 148 -44.27 -10.25 -0.47
N GLY A 149 -43.34 -10.56 -1.38
CA GLY A 149 -43.28 -9.99 -2.72
C GLY A 149 -42.70 -8.58 -2.77
N ASP A 150 -42.37 -8.10 -3.96
CA ASP A 150 -41.83 -6.76 -4.18
C ASP A 150 -42.92 -5.70 -4.07
N PRO A 151 -42.91 -4.80 -3.04
CA PRO A 151 -43.94 -3.80 -2.85
C PRO A 151 -44.01 -2.73 -3.97
N TYR A 152 -42.99 -2.69 -4.84
CA TYR A 152 -42.90 -1.70 -5.92
C TYR A 152 -43.21 -2.28 -7.30
N LYS A 153 -43.44 -3.59 -7.42
CA LYS A 153 -43.65 -4.27 -8.70
C LYS A 153 -44.96 -3.87 -9.41
N ASN A 154 -45.91 -3.28 -8.68
CA ASN A 154 -47.24 -2.90 -9.21
C ASN A 154 -47.48 -1.38 -9.27
N ARG A 155 -46.48 -0.56 -9.11
CA ARG A 155 -46.60 0.89 -9.35
C ARG A 155 -46.19 1.22 -10.76
N ASN A 156 -47.10 0.93 -11.72
CA ASN A 156 -47.04 1.56 -13.03
C ASN A 156 -47.48 3.02 -12.87
N PRO A 157 -46.72 4.01 -13.32
CA PRO A 157 -47.24 5.39 -13.46
C PRO A 157 -48.19 5.41 -14.64
N SER A 158 -49.43 5.73 -14.34
CA SER A 158 -50.43 6.16 -15.35
C SER A 158 -50.05 7.52 -15.89
#